data_cd174e0fa8e6d69fcfbde64731d2d66b
#
_entry.id   cd174e0fa8e6d69fcfbde64731d2d66b
#
_cell.length_a   1.000
_cell.length_b   1.000
_cell.length_c   1.000
_cell.angle_alpha   90.00
_cell.angle_beta   90.00
_cell.angle_gamma   90.00
#
_symmetry.space_group_name_H-M   'P 1'
#
loop_
_entity.id
_entity.type
_entity.pdbx_description
1 polymer ?
#
loop_
_entity_poly.entity_id
_entity_poly.type
_entity_poly.pdbx_seq_one_letter_code
_entity_poly.pdbx_strand_id
1 'polypeptide(L)'
;MKTISRIEKYDASPAQVFRCIDDLGVTGSHMTQSSGMMMGSKLNLNYLTKNKTGLGSKYRWTGKMAGLKMDFTVEVTKWIEGKEKVWETIGPTKLIIYSWYRMKLIVTALADGTEAKLSITYKKPESVFNKILCFLFADWYCRWCLRQMLGDAKRTVEHTDKTNPIIA
;
A
#
# COMPACT_ATOMS: atom_id res chain seq x y z
N MET A 1 -2.50 -7.42 -17.87
CA MET A 1 -2.62 -6.91 -16.50
C MET A 1 -3.26 -7.97 -15.63
N LYS A 2 -2.86 -8.05 -14.36
CA LYS A 2 -3.46 -8.95 -13.35
C LYS A 2 -3.84 -8.13 -12.13
N THR A 3 -4.95 -8.49 -11.47
CA THR A 3 -5.43 -7.83 -10.25
C THR A 3 -5.54 -8.85 -9.12
N ILE A 4 -5.06 -8.49 -7.94
CA ILE A 4 -5.18 -9.24 -6.70
C ILE A 4 -5.83 -8.31 -5.68
N SER A 5 -6.76 -8.83 -4.89
CA SER A 5 -7.50 -8.06 -3.89
C SER A 5 -7.51 -8.79 -2.56
N ARG A 6 -7.60 -8.00 -1.49
CA ARG A 6 -7.86 -8.47 -0.14
C ARG A 6 -8.89 -7.59 0.54
N ILE A 7 -9.73 -8.20 1.36
CA ILE A 7 -10.74 -7.53 2.19
C ILE A 7 -10.37 -7.76 3.65
N GLU A 8 -10.55 -6.72 4.46
CA GLU A 8 -10.41 -6.77 5.92
C GLU A 8 -11.55 -5.98 6.56
N LYS A 9 -12.02 -6.47 7.71
CA LYS A 9 -13.05 -5.80 8.51
C LYS A 9 -12.45 -5.14 9.75
N TYR A 10 -12.99 -3.99 10.11
CA TYR A 10 -12.54 -3.14 11.20
C TYR A 10 -13.72 -2.75 12.08
N ASP A 11 -13.51 -2.79 13.38
CA ASP A 11 -14.45 -2.25 14.37
C ASP A 11 -14.13 -0.77 14.61
N ALA A 12 -14.38 0.03 13.58
CA ALA A 12 -14.09 1.47 13.56
C ALA A 12 -14.87 2.15 12.43
N SER A 13 -14.96 3.48 12.47
CA SER A 13 -15.65 4.26 11.44
C SER A 13 -14.89 4.24 10.10
N PRO A 14 -15.59 4.38 8.96
CA PRO A 14 -14.96 4.47 7.63
C PRO A 14 -13.88 5.54 7.54
N ALA A 15 -14.10 6.69 8.18
CA ALA A 15 -13.14 7.80 8.18
C ALA A 15 -11.84 7.45 8.93
N GLN A 16 -11.93 6.72 10.06
CA GLN A 16 -10.75 6.26 10.81
C GLN A 16 -9.96 5.24 10.00
N VAL A 17 -10.65 4.21 9.47
CA VAL A 17 -10.02 3.17 8.66
C VAL A 17 -9.35 3.76 7.42
N PHE A 18 -10.05 4.66 6.72
CA PHE A 18 -9.50 5.32 5.53
C PHE A 18 -8.23 6.10 5.86
N ARG A 19 -8.24 6.93 6.92
CA ARG A 19 -7.07 7.72 7.34
C ARG A 19 -5.88 6.84 7.70
N CYS A 20 -6.10 5.74 8.42
CA CYS A 20 -5.03 4.80 8.76
C CYS A 20 -4.40 4.15 7.51
N ILE A 21 -5.22 3.78 6.51
CA ILE A 21 -4.70 3.16 5.28
C ILE A 21 -4.10 4.21 4.33
N ASP A 22 -4.60 5.45 4.35
CA ASP A 22 -4.06 6.57 3.56
C ASP A 22 -2.68 7.03 4.06
N ASP A 23 -2.38 6.84 5.33
CA ASP A 23 -1.08 7.18 5.92
C ASP A 23 -0.01 6.15 5.53
N LEU A 24 0.94 6.58 4.69
CA LEU A 24 2.06 5.75 4.26
C LEU A 24 3.08 5.49 5.38
N GLY A 25 3.09 6.28 6.45
CA GLY A 25 3.88 5.99 7.65
C GLY A 25 3.40 4.71 8.34
N VAL A 26 2.07 4.48 8.31
CA VAL A 26 1.44 3.25 8.82
C VAL A 26 1.58 2.12 7.81
N THR A 27 0.95 2.27 6.64
CA THR A 27 0.82 1.17 5.67
C THR A 27 2.07 0.88 4.85
N GLY A 28 3.03 1.80 4.81
CA GLY A 28 4.34 1.63 4.19
C GLY A 28 5.44 1.13 5.15
N SER A 29 5.12 0.93 6.43
CA SER A 29 6.09 0.53 7.45
C SER A 29 6.82 -0.78 7.10
N HIS A 30 6.12 -1.75 6.52
CA HIS A 30 6.68 -3.01 6.05
C HIS A 30 7.74 -2.85 4.93
N MET A 31 7.76 -1.71 4.23
CA MET A 31 8.75 -1.38 3.19
C MET A 31 9.94 -0.59 3.74
N THR A 32 9.74 0.16 4.83
CA THR A 32 10.78 1.00 5.44
C THR A 32 11.56 0.29 6.56
N GLN A 33 10.97 -0.71 7.19
CA GLN A 33 11.63 -1.52 8.21
C GLN A 33 12.28 -2.75 7.58
N SER A 34 13.54 -3.01 7.91
CA SER A 34 14.21 -4.23 7.47
C SER A 34 13.57 -5.43 8.16
N SER A 35 12.86 -6.24 7.43
CA SER A 35 12.34 -7.52 7.90
C SER A 35 13.08 -8.67 7.22
N GLY A 36 13.20 -9.82 7.87
CA GLY A 36 13.77 -11.02 7.26
C GLY A 36 13.05 -11.44 5.98
N MET A 37 11.74 -11.12 5.89
CA MET A 37 10.89 -11.36 4.71
C MET A 37 11.28 -10.48 3.52
N MET A 38 11.82 -9.29 3.75
CA MET A 38 12.35 -8.37 2.75
C MET A 38 13.83 -8.64 2.42
N MET A 39 14.39 -9.75 2.90
CA MET A 39 15.79 -10.13 2.67
C MET A 39 16.80 -9.01 3.00
N GLY A 40 16.59 -8.30 4.14
CA GLY A 40 17.41 -7.18 4.57
C GLY A 40 17.20 -5.88 3.78
N SER A 41 16.14 -5.82 2.98
CA SER A 41 15.84 -4.65 2.13
C SER A 41 15.28 -3.50 2.93
N LYS A 42 15.63 -2.29 2.54
CA LYS A 42 15.09 -1.05 3.10
C LYS A 42 14.80 -0.06 1.97
N LEU A 43 13.57 0.41 1.92
CA LEU A 43 13.18 1.48 1.02
C LEU A 43 12.98 2.78 1.79
N ASN A 44 13.41 3.87 1.21
CA ASN A 44 13.20 5.22 1.73
C ASN A 44 12.02 5.86 1.01
N LEU A 45 11.12 6.45 1.80
CA LEU A 45 9.96 7.20 1.31
C LEU A 45 10.30 8.69 1.28
N ASN A 46 10.17 9.32 0.11
CA ASN A 46 10.35 10.75 -0.08
C ASN A 46 9.07 11.36 -0.66
N TYR A 47 8.45 12.29 0.06
CA TYR A 47 7.31 13.05 -0.46
C TYR A 47 7.80 14.12 -1.44
N LEU A 48 7.21 14.17 -2.64
CA LEU A 48 7.55 15.13 -3.70
C LEU A 48 6.60 16.33 -3.74
N THR A 49 5.48 16.25 -3.04
CA THR A 49 4.48 17.31 -2.90
C THR A 49 4.38 17.77 -1.46
N LYS A 50 3.97 19.04 -1.24
CA LYS A 50 3.73 19.57 0.12
C LYS A 50 2.66 18.77 0.85
N ASN A 51 1.57 18.44 0.14
CA ASN A 51 0.52 17.58 0.67
C ASN A 51 0.97 16.12 0.60
N LYS A 52 1.03 15.48 1.75
CA LYS A 52 1.40 14.06 1.87
C LYS A 52 0.26 13.12 1.51
N THR A 53 -0.98 13.62 1.52
CA THR A 53 -2.22 12.90 1.23
C THR A 53 -3.11 13.70 0.28
N GLY A 54 -4.12 13.06 -0.29
CA GLY A 54 -5.07 13.69 -1.19
C GLY A 54 -4.74 13.53 -2.67
N LEU A 55 -5.63 14.02 -3.53
CA LEU A 55 -5.49 13.96 -4.98
C LEU A 55 -4.22 14.70 -5.44
N GLY A 56 -3.47 14.09 -6.35
CA GLY A 56 -2.23 14.65 -6.91
C GLY A 56 -1.01 14.55 -5.99
N SER A 57 -1.13 13.99 -4.78
CA SER A 57 0.02 13.73 -3.92
C SER A 57 0.99 12.77 -4.60
N LYS A 58 2.29 13.11 -4.57
CA LYS A 58 3.35 12.33 -5.19
C LYS A 58 4.41 11.96 -4.17
N TYR A 59 4.89 10.73 -4.26
CA TYR A 59 5.96 10.23 -3.42
C TYR A 59 6.85 9.25 -4.20
N ARG A 60 8.12 9.21 -3.82
CA ARG A 60 9.15 8.38 -4.45
C ARG A 60 9.70 7.39 -3.45
N TRP A 61 9.77 6.15 -3.87
CA TRP A 61 10.42 5.08 -3.16
C TRP A 61 11.78 4.79 -3.76
N THR A 62 12.83 4.81 -2.95
CA THR A 62 14.19 4.52 -3.38
C THR A 62 14.88 3.57 -2.41
N GLY A 63 15.71 2.67 -2.91
CA GLY A 63 16.46 1.76 -2.06
C GLY A 63 16.87 0.47 -2.75
N LYS A 64 16.93 -0.62 -1.99
CA LYS A 64 17.24 -1.94 -2.53
C LYS A 64 16.25 -2.96 -1.99
N MET A 65 15.91 -3.94 -2.81
CA MET A 65 15.16 -5.13 -2.41
C MET A 65 15.87 -6.36 -2.97
N ALA A 66 16.23 -7.32 -2.12
CA ALA A 66 17.03 -8.48 -2.48
C ALA A 66 18.33 -8.11 -3.25
N GLY A 67 19.01 -7.03 -2.83
CA GLY A 67 20.23 -6.52 -3.46
C GLY A 67 20.02 -5.70 -4.74
N LEU A 68 18.82 -5.72 -5.34
CA LEU A 68 18.49 -5.00 -6.57
C LEU A 68 17.98 -3.59 -6.25
N LYS A 69 18.46 -2.59 -7.01
CA LYS A 69 18.02 -1.20 -6.84
C LYS A 69 16.56 -1.04 -7.27
N MET A 70 15.77 -0.42 -6.40
CA MET A 70 14.41 0.02 -6.68
C MET A 70 14.35 1.55 -6.67
N ASP A 71 13.64 2.10 -7.64
CA ASP A 71 13.39 3.54 -7.77
C ASP A 71 12.12 3.75 -8.58
N PHE A 72 11.08 4.27 -7.94
CA PHE A 72 9.80 4.51 -8.59
C PHE A 72 9.02 5.63 -7.90
N THR A 73 8.28 6.37 -8.70
CA THR A 73 7.40 7.43 -8.23
C THR A 73 5.95 6.99 -8.34
N VAL A 74 5.16 7.40 -7.38
CA VAL A 74 3.72 7.11 -7.29
C VAL A 74 2.95 8.41 -7.18
N GLU A 75 1.79 8.46 -7.82
CA GLU A 75 0.84 9.56 -7.75
C GLU A 75 -0.54 9.07 -7.31
N VAL A 76 -1.20 9.84 -6.46
CA VAL A 76 -2.61 9.62 -6.10
C VAL A 76 -3.48 10.21 -7.21
N THR A 77 -4.11 9.34 -8.00
CA THR A 77 -4.91 9.70 -9.19
C THR A 77 -6.41 9.80 -8.91
N LYS A 78 -6.86 9.28 -7.77
CA LYS A 78 -8.22 9.46 -7.25
C LYS A 78 -8.19 9.48 -5.73
N TRP A 79 -8.94 10.39 -5.15
CA TRP A 79 -9.05 10.48 -3.69
C TRP A 79 -10.44 11.04 -3.31
N ILE A 80 -11.21 10.24 -2.60
CA ILE A 80 -12.51 10.60 -2.01
C ILE A 80 -12.42 10.20 -0.54
N GLU A 81 -12.34 11.20 0.33
CA GLU A 81 -12.13 11.00 1.77
C GLU A 81 -13.15 10.01 2.36
N GLY A 82 -12.65 9.08 3.14
CA GLY A 82 -13.45 8.06 3.79
C GLY A 82 -14.04 6.98 2.86
N LYS A 83 -13.79 7.04 1.55
CA LYS A 83 -14.45 6.14 0.57
C LYS A 83 -13.49 5.46 -0.40
N GLU A 84 -12.69 6.23 -1.13
CA GLU A 84 -11.90 5.65 -2.23
C GLU A 84 -10.58 6.39 -2.44
N LYS A 85 -9.50 5.61 -2.58
CA LYS A 85 -8.18 6.11 -3.00
C LYS A 85 -7.64 5.22 -4.11
N VAL A 86 -7.11 5.84 -5.17
CA VAL A 86 -6.36 5.16 -6.22
C VAL A 86 -5.00 5.83 -6.34
N TRP A 87 -3.94 5.03 -6.40
CA TRP A 87 -2.60 5.52 -6.64
C TRP A 87 -1.83 4.55 -7.52
N GLU A 88 -0.94 5.09 -8.34
CA GLU A 88 -0.23 4.29 -9.33
C GLU A 88 1.17 4.81 -9.60
N THR A 89 2.02 3.94 -10.11
CA THR A 89 3.35 4.35 -10.56
C THR A 89 3.28 5.23 -11.79
N ILE A 90 4.07 6.30 -11.78
CA ILE A 90 4.19 7.26 -12.87
C ILE A 90 5.65 7.39 -13.33
N GLY A 91 5.86 7.75 -14.60
CA GLY A 91 7.18 7.96 -15.18
C GLY A 91 8.06 6.71 -15.23
N PRO A 92 9.37 6.88 -15.38
CA PRO A 92 10.32 5.76 -15.40
C PRO A 92 10.33 5.03 -14.05
N THR A 93 10.20 3.71 -14.08
CA THR A 93 10.18 2.88 -12.89
C THR A 93 11.27 1.82 -12.93
N LYS A 94 11.99 1.63 -11.82
CA LYS A 94 12.87 0.48 -11.59
C LYS A 94 12.21 -0.43 -10.56
N LEU A 95 11.28 -1.24 -11.04
CA LEU A 95 10.60 -2.28 -10.28
C LEU A 95 11.15 -3.64 -10.72
N ILE A 96 11.18 -4.64 -9.81
CA ILE A 96 11.80 -5.94 -10.07
C ILE A 96 10.78 -6.90 -10.69
N ILE A 97 9.65 -7.06 -10.03
CA ILE A 97 8.67 -8.11 -10.37
C ILE A 97 7.52 -7.62 -11.25
N TYR A 98 7.38 -6.31 -11.45
CA TYR A 98 6.43 -5.72 -12.40
C TYR A 98 6.98 -4.42 -12.97
N SER A 99 6.44 -3.99 -14.13
CA SER A 99 6.84 -2.74 -14.78
C SER A 99 5.99 -1.54 -14.37
N TRP A 100 4.79 -1.80 -13.86
CA TRP A 100 3.84 -0.79 -13.40
C TRP A 100 2.85 -1.44 -12.43
N TYR A 101 2.38 -0.67 -11.45
CA TYR A 101 1.27 -1.06 -10.61
C TYR A 101 0.32 0.10 -10.31
N ARG A 102 -0.92 -0.26 -10.04
CA ARG A 102 -1.97 0.61 -9.51
C ARG A 102 -2.57 -0.07 -8.28
N MET A 103 -2.72 0.71 -7.22
CA MET A 103 -3.45 0.28 -6.04
C MET A 103 -4.79 1.00 -5.96
N LYS A 104 -5.79 0.31 -5.43
CA LYS A 104 -7.13 0.85 -5.20
C LYS A 104 -7.62 0.42 -3.84
N LEU A 105 -7.97 1.40 -3.00
CA LEU A 105 -8.66 1.23 -1.74
C LEU A 105 -10.13 1.62 -1.92
N ILE A 106 -11.03 0.77 -1.43
CA ILE A 106 -12.46 1.08 -1.25
C ILE A 106 -12.79 0.81 0.19
N VAL A 107 -13.44 1.77 0.84
CA VAL A 107 -13.92 1.67 2.22
C VAL A 107 -15.43 1.77 2.23
N THR A 108 -16.09 0.81 2.88
CA THR A 108 -17.55 0.68 2.91
C THR A 108 -18.00 0.56 4.37
N ALA A 109 -18.96 1.39 4.77
CA ALA A 109 -19.62 1.25 6.07
C ALA A 109 -20.44 -0.04 6.12
N LEU A 110 -20.37 -0.76 7.23
CA LEU A 110 -21.23 -1.89 7.57
C LEU A 110 -22.10 -1.52 8.77
N ALA A 111 -23.09 -2.35 9.08
CA ALA A 111 -23.93 -2.15 10.27
C ALA A 111 -23.12 -2.23 11.57
N ASP A 112 -22.05 -3.03 11.57
CA ASP A 112 -21.19 -3.36 12.71
C ASP A 112 -19.70 -3.00 12.46
N GLY A 113 -19.44 -1.87 11.78
CA GLY A 113 -18.07 -1.43 11.54
C GLY A 113 -17.80 -1.02 10.09
N THR A 114 -16.64 -1.39 9.59
CA THR A 114 -16.16 -0.96 8.26
C THR A 114 -15.46 -2.12 7.53
N GLU A 115 -15.74 -2.24 6.25
CA GLU A 115 -14.99 -3.10 5.33
C GLU A 115 -14.03 -2.25 4.49
N ALA A 116 -12.75 -2.65 4.46
CA ALA A 116 -11.78 -2.10 3.52
C ALA A 116 -11.34 -3.15 2.51
N LYS A 117 -11.53 -2.85 1.24
CA LYS A 117 -11.04 -3.64 0.11
C LYS A 117 -9.84 -2.95 -0.51
N LEU A 118 -8.68 -3.59 -0.44
CA LEU A 118 -7.44 -3.13 -1.07
C LEU A 118 -7.09 -4.05 -2.23
N SER A 119 -6.80 -3.45 -3.39
CA SER A 119 -6.48 -4.17 -4.62
C SER A 119 -5.19 -3.64 -5.22
N ILE A 120 -4.38 -4.53 -5.80
CA ILE A 120 -3.22 -4.19 -6.61
C ILE A 120 -3.40 -4.75 -8.02
N THR A 121 -3.30 -3.89 -9.02
CA THR A 121 -3.25 -4.25 -10.43
C THR A 121 -1.85 -3.97 -10.95
N TYR A 122 -1.23 -4.94 -11.64
CA TYR A 122 0.14 -4.77 -12.14
C TYR A 122 0.29 -5.25 -13.59
N LYS A 123 1.34 -4.72 -14.26
CA LYS A 123 1.80 -5.16 -15.57
C LYS A 123 3.07 -5.99 -15.41
N LYS A 124 3.17 -7.07 -16.18
CA LYS A 124 4.39 -7.89 -16.25
C LYS A 124 5.54 -7.06 -16.83
N PRO A 125 6.79 -7.26 -16.35
CA PRO A 125 7.96 -6.62 -16.93
C PRO A 125 8.26 -7.13 -18.32
N GLU A 126 9.07 -6.39 -19.09
CA GLU A 126 9.44 -6.80 -20.47
C GLU A 126 10.64 -7.75 -20.50
N SER A 127 11.60 -7.58 -19.60
CA SER A 127 12.79 -8.42 -19.48
C SER A 127 12.43 -9.87 -19.18
N VAL A 128 13.07 -10.83 -19.88
CA VAL A 128 12.84 -12.28 -19.69
C VAL A 128 13.10 -12.71 -18.25
N PHE A 129 14.23 -12.28 -17.67
CA PHE A 129 14.57 -12.59 -16.28
C PHE A 129 13.51 -12.07 -15.30
N ASN A 130 13.07 -10.82 -15.46
CA ASN A 130 12.04 -10.25 -14.61
C ASN A 130 10.66 -10.88 -14.85
N LYS A 131 10.36 -11.39 -16.05
CA LYS A 131 9.13 -12.18 -16.33
C LYS A 131 9.10 -13.47 -15.53
N ILE A 132 10.23 -14.16 -15.40
CA ILE A 132 10.34 -15.38 -14.59
C ILE A 132 10.12 -15.04 -13.10
N LEU A 133 10.78 -14.01 -12.60
CA LEU A 133 10.57 -13.55 -11.22
C LEU A 133 9.11 -13.11 -10.97
N CYS A 134 8.52 -12.40 -11.92
CA CYS A 134 7.11 -12.02 -11.87
C CYS A 134 6.19 -13.24 -11.79
N PHE A 135 6.43 -14.24 -12.63
CA PHE A 135 5.63 -15.46 -12.65
C PHE A 135 5.70 -16.23 -11.32
N LEU A 136 6.90 -16.34 -10.75
CA LEU A 136 7.11 -17.10 -9.52
C LEU A 136 6.65 -16.35 -8.25
N PHE A 137 6.86 -15.05 -8.18
CA PHE A 137 6.79 -14.32 -6.92
C PHE A 137 5.74 -13.21 -6.86
N ALA A 138 5.25 -12.66 -8.01
CA ALA A 138 4.41 -11.48 -7.99
C ALA A 138 3.10 -11.68 -7.21
N ASP A 139 2.42 -12.80 -7.40
CA ASP A 139 1.16 -13.08 -6.71
C ASP A 139 1.33 -13.23 -5.20
N TRP A 140 2.37 -13.97 -4.80
CA TRP A 140 2.70 -14.14 -3.40
C TRP A 140 3.06 -12.81 -2.74
N TYR A 141 3.93 -12.03 -3.40
CA TYR A 141 4.36 -10.72 -2.91
C TYR A 141 3.19 -9.73 -2.81
N CYS A 142 2.33 -9.65 -3.83
CA CYS A 142 1.14 -8.82 -3.79
C CYS A 142 0.21 -9.20 -2.62
N ARG A 143 -0.07 -10.49 -2.43
CA ARG A 143 -0.89 -10.98 -1.30
C ARG A 143 -0.26 -10.63 0.04
N TRP A 144 1.06 -10.76 0.15
CA TRP A 144 1.80 -10.41 1.35
C TRP A 144 1.72 -8.90 1.62
N CYS A 145 1.99 -8.03 0.64
CA CYS A 145 1.86 -6.57 0.78
C CYS A 145 0.46 -6.15 1.23
N LEU A 146 -0.59 -6.66 0.56
CA LEU A 146 -1.97 -6.35 0.93
C LEU A 146 -2.30 -6.77 2.36
N ARG A 147 -1.78 -7.92 2.79
CA ARG A 147 -1.94 -8.40 4.18
C ARG A 147 -1.25 -7.48 5.17
N GLN A 148 -0.01 -7.07 4.88
CA GLN A 148 0.73 -6.17 5.77
C GLN A 148 0.04 -4.82 5.88
N MET A 149 -0.30 -4.19 4.77
CA MET A 149 -0.95 -2.87 4.76
C MET A 149 -2.27 -2.87 5.56
N LEU A 150 -3.15 -3.84 5.31
CA LEU A 150 -4.43 -3.94 6.02
C LEU A 150 -4.23 -4.33 7.49
N GLY A 151 -3.28 -5.22 7.78
CA GLY A 151 -2.95 -5.63 9.15
C GLY A 151 -2.31 -4.51 9.97
N ASP A 152 -1.42 -3.71 9.39
CA ASP A 152 -0.82 -2.56 10.05
C ASP A 152 -1.88 -1.52 10.39
N ALA A 153 -2.78 -1.23 9.45
CA ALA A 153 -3.92 -0.34 9.68
C ALA A 153 -4.83 -0.86 10.79
N LYS A 154 -5.09 -2.19 10.84
CA LYS A 154 -5.93 -2.79 11.88
C LYS A 154 -5.33 -2.63 13.26
N ARG A 155 -4.04 -2.92 13.41
CA ARG A 155 -3.33 -2.70 14.68
C ARG A 155 -3.38 -1.25 15.13
N THR A 156 -3.21 -0.32 14.20
CA THR A 156 -3.24 1.13 14.52
C THR A 156 -4.63 1.56 14.98
N VAL A 157 -5.68 1.14 14.28
CA VAL A 157 -7.07 1.43 14.65
C VAL A 157 -7.40 0.89 16.05
N GLU A 158 -7.09 -0.40 16.32
CA GLU A 158 -7.35 -1.06 17.60
C GLU A 158 -6.57 -0.44 18.78
N HIS A 159 -5.37 0.10 18.52
CA HIS A 159 -4.59 0.80 19.55
C HIS A 159 -5.16 2.20 19.83
N THR A 160 -5.67 2.90 18.82
CA THR A 160 -6.24 4.24 19.00
C THR A 160 -7.51 4.20 19.84
N ASP A 161 -8.36 3.17 19.68
CA ASP A 161 -9.58 3.00 20.47
C ASP A 161 -9.28 2.69 21.96
N LYS A 162 -8.20 1.95 22.24
CA LYS A 162 -7.78 1.64 23.62
C LYS A 162 -7.19 2.82 24.37
N THR A 163 -6.60 3.79 23.66
CA THR A 163 -5.97 4.99 24.26
C THR A 163 -6.92 6.17 24.40
N ASN A 164 -8.09 6.12 23.79
CA ASN A 164 -9.11 7.17 23.90
C ASN A 164 -10.48 6.51 24.20
N PRO A 165 -10.71 5.95 25.40
CA PRO A 165 -12.05 5.53 25.80
C PRO A 165 -12.90 6.79 25.84
N ILE A 166 -13.83 6.91 24.88
CA ILE A 166 -14.86 7.95 24.85
C ILE A 166 -15.57 7.86 26.19
N ILE A 167 -15.43 8.94 26.97
CA ILE A 167 -16.25 9.16 28.17
C ILE A 167 -17.70 9.18 27.66
N ALA A 168 -18.43 8.14 28.05
CA ALA A 168 -19.86 8.02 27.80
C ALA A 168 -20.63 9.04 28.67
#